data_bb83e99533b6f94aa7a1bc75e9188d0f
#
_entry.id   bb83e99533b6f94aa7a1bc75e9188d0f
#
_cell.length_a   1.000
_cell.length_b   1.000
_cell.length_c   1.000
_cell.angle_alpha   90.00
_cell.angle_beta   90.00
_cell.angle_gamma   90.00
#
_symmetry.space_group_name_H-M   'P 1'
#
loop_
_entity.id
_entity.type
_entity.pdbx_description
1 polymer ?
#
loop_
_entity_poly.entity_id
_entity_poly.type
_entity_poly.pdbx_seq_one_letter_code
_entity_poly.pdbx_strand_id
1 'polypeptide(L)'
;MKKLAVAAVFVFSFFGLTDTAFSQSKIGYISTEELIGAMPETEAANTKLQDYQSSLQAQGNDYMKELSEKDSIFQKDSSKYSATTRDLKRNDLIALYQKVQGWNQTMQQLVQAKSQELIVPIRNKAYETIKTVAKENAFTYVLEAQAVLVGPPGDDILSLVKKKLGIKETPAAAPAIKPKQ
;
A
#
# COMPACT_ATOMS: atom_id res chain seq x y z
N MET A 1 63.17 -43.66 -16.74
CA MET A 1 62.46 -42.67 -17.63
C MET A 1 60.99 -43.02 -17.86
N LYS A 2 60.57 -44.28 -17.92
CA LYS A 2 59.16 -44.65 -18.12
C LYS A 2 58.22 -44.37 -16.91
N LYS A 3 58.75 -44.26 -15.69
CA LYS A 3 57.94 -43.99 -14.47
C LYS A 3 57.66 -42.50 -14.24
N LEU A 4 58.43 -41.61 -14.84
CA LEU A 4 58.24 -40.15 -14.78
C LEU A 4 57.19 -39.70 -15.75
N ALA A 5 56.95 -40.38 -16.86
CA ALA A 5 55.92 -40.03 -17.84
C ALA A 5 54.51 -40.34 -17.36
N VAL A 6 54.31 -41.34 -16.49
CA VAL A 6 52.99 -41.70 -15.93
C VAL A 6 52.54 -40.70 -14.88
N ALA A 7 53.46 -40.13 -14.09
CA ALA A 7 53.14 -39.11 -13.09
C ALA A 7 52.70 -37.76 -13.74
N ALA A 8 53.25 -37.40 -14.90
CA ALA A 8 52.90 -36.17 -15.59
C ALA A 8 51.49 -36.20 -16.23
N VAL A 9 51.01 -37.39 -16.61
CA VAL A 9 49.65 -37.56 -17.16
C VAL A 9 48.58 -37.44 -16.07
N PHE A 10 48.90 -37.89 -14.84
CA PHE A 10 47.96 -37.80 -13.70
C PHE A 10 47.78 -36.36 -13.16
N VAL A 11 48.80 -35.51 -13.24
CA VAL A 11 48.73 -34.11 -12.79
C VAL A 11 47.96 -33.25 -13.81
N PHE A 12 48.00 -33.60 -15.10
CA PHE A 12 47.29 -32.83 -16.13
C PHE A 12 45.79 -33.14 -16.20
N SER A 13 45.33 -34.27 -15.68
CA SER A 13 43.90 -34.66 -15.63
C SER A 13 43.13 -33.98 -14.50
N PHE A 14 43.81 -33.35 -13.53
CA PHE A 14 43.13 -32.69 -12.40
C PHE A 14 42.86 -31.19 -12.64
N PHE A 15 43.42 -30.64 -13.74
CA PHE A 15 43.28 -29.19 -14.06
C PHE A 15 42.17 -28.86 -15.07
N GLY A 16 41.42 -29.87 -15.53
CA GLY A 16 40.43 -29.71 -16.63
C GLY A 16 38.97 -29.61 -16.25
N LEU A 17 38.63 -29.59 -14.95
CA LEU A 17 37.22 -29.48 -14.50
C LEU A 17 36.98 -28.15 -13.79
N THR A 18 37.23 -27.03 -14.49
CA THR A 18 36.57 -25.80 -14.12
C THR A 18 35.16 -25.88 -14.71
N ASP A 19 34.26 -26.54 -14.01
CA ASP A 19 32.82 -26.31 -14.22
C ASP A 19 32.60 -24.82 -14.08
N THR A 20 32.42 -24.14 -15.21
CA THR A 20 31.81 -22.81 -15.23
C THR A 20 30.38 -23.03 -14.73
N ALA A 21 30.21 -22.99 -13.43
CA ALA A 21 28.90 -22.92 -12.81
C ALA A 21 28.24 -21.63 -13.36
N PHE A 22 27.48 -21.79 -14.43
CA PHE A 22 26.53 -20.74 -14.81
C PHE A 22 25.62 -20.56 -13.60
N SER A 23 25.88 -19.54 -12.82
CA SER A 23 25.00 -19.14 -11.74
C SER A 23 23.64 -18.83 -12.39
N GLN A 24 22.75 -19.81 -12.35
CA GLN A 24 21.36 -19.57 -12.78
C GLN A 24 20.81 -18.47 -11.91
N SER A 25 20.42 -17.36 -12.56
CA SER A 25 19.77 -16.25 -11.87
C SER A 25 18.49 -16.76 -11.23
N LYS A 26 18.45 -16.80 -9.91
CA LYS A 26 17.27 -17.22 -9.16
C LYS A 26 16.23 -16.10 -9.24
N ILE A 27 15.07 -16.40 -9.79
CA ILE A 27 13.96 -15.45 -9.96
C ILE A 27 12.86 -15.87 -9.00
N GLY A 28 12.41 -14.95 -8.15
CA GLY A 28 11.24 -15.14 -7.30
C GLY A 28 10.07 -14.30 -7.77
N TYR A 29 8.90 -14.53 -7.20
CA TYR A 29 7.73 -13.67 -7.40
C TYR A 29 6.97 -13.49 -6.08
N ILE A 30 6.18 -12.41 -6.01
CA ILE A 30 5.39 -12.08 -4.82
C ILE A 30 4.18 -11.25 -5.23
N SER A 31 3.05 -11.45 -4.55
CA SER A 31 1.94 -10.49 -4.59
C SER A 31 2.18 -9.40 -3.54
N THR A 32 2.60 -8.21 -3.99
CA THR A 32 2.79 -7.06 -3.08
C THR A 32 1.48 -6.58 -2.52
N GLU A 33 0.38 -6.70 -3.26
CA GLU A 33 -0.98 -6.37 -2.79
C GLU A 33 -1.40 -7.27 -1.63
N GLU A 34 -1.23 -8.59 -1.77
CA GLU A 34 -1.53 -9.55 -0.71
C GLU A 34 -0.64 -9.32 0.53
N LEU A 35 0.65 -9.06 0.32
CA LEU A 35 1.56 -8.76 1.40
C LEU A 35 1.10 -7.54 2.19
N ILE A 36 0.86 -6.41 1.51
CA ILE A 36 0.42 -5.15 2.12
C ILE A 36 -0.92 -5.33 2.82
N GLY A 37 -1.86 -6.06 2.20
CA GLY A 37 -3.14 -6.37 2.80
C GLY A 37 -3.05 -7.20 4.09
N ALA A 38 -2.03 -8.06 4.20
CA ALA A 38 -1.79 -8.88 5.38
C ALA A 38 -1.02 -8.16 6.51
N MET A 39 -0.47 -6.97 6.25
CA MET A 39 0.29 -6.21 7.24
C MET A 39 -0.64 -5.60 8.30
N PRO A 40 -0.35 -5.74 9.61
CA PRO A 40 -1.18 -5.16 10.67
C PRO A 40 -1.24 -3.63 10.61
N GLU A 41 -0.22 -2.99 10.06
CA GLU A 41 -0.20 -1.55 9.83
C GLU A 41 -1.27 -1.11 8.82
N THR A 42 -1.65 -1.97 7.89
CA THR A 42 -2.72 -1.70 6.91
C THR A 42 -4.07 -1.63 7.59
N GLU A 43 -4.35 -2.53 8.52
CA GLU A 43 -5.59 -2.48 9.33
C GLU A 43 -5.65 -1.20 10.18
N ALA A 44 -4.54 -0.85 10.84
CA ALA A 44 -4.44 0.39 11.60
C ALA A 44 -4.59 1.64 10.71
N ALA A 45 -4.06 1.61 9.49
CA ALA A 45 -4.21 2.69 8.51
C ALA A 45 -5.66 2.83 8.05
N ASN A 46 -6.35 1.71 7.79
CA ASN A 46 -7.76 1.70 7.41
C ASN A 46 -8.65 2.28 8.52
N THR A 47 -8.39 1.91 9.78
CA THR A 47 -9.11 2.47 10.94
C THR A 47 -8.91 3.99 11.01
N LYS A 48 -7.66 4.46 10.92
CA LYS A 48 -7.36 5.90 10.92
C LYS A 48 -8.02 6.65 9.76
N LEU A 49 -8.09 6.04 8.58
CA LEU A 49 -8.75 6.63 7.42
C LEU A 49 -10.26 6.73 7.64
N GLN A 50 -10.87 5.70 8.21
CA GLN A 50 -12.29 5.71 8.54
C GLN A 50 -12.64 6.77 9.61
N ASP A 51 -11.84 6.88 10.67
CA ASP A 51 -12.00 7.92 11.69
C ASP A 51 -11.87 9.32 11.08
N TYR A 52 -10.90 9.50 10.18
CA TYR A 52 -10.72 10.76 9.46
C TYR A 52 -11.91 11.10 8.57
N GLN A 53 -12.44 10.14 7.82
CA GLN A 53 -13.66 10.31 7.01
C GLN A 53 -14.85 10.71 7.89
N SER A 54 -15.01 10.05 9.02
CA SER A 54 -16.10 10.36 9.96
C SER A 54 -15.99 11.78 10.52
N SER A 55 -14.78 12.23 10.85
CA SER A 55 -14.54 13.59 11.33
C SER A 55 -14.82 14.66 10.25
N LEU A 56 -14.44 14.39 9.00
CA LEU A 56 -14.76 15.27 7.87
C LEU A 56 -16.26 15.34 7.58
N GLN A 57 -16.96 14.21 7.73
CA GLN A 57 -18.42 14.19 7.60
C GLN A 57 -19.10 15.04 8.69
N ALA A 58 -18.65 14.90 9.94
CA ALA A 58 -19.13 15.73 11.04
C ALA A 58 -18.89 17.24 10.77
N GLN A 59 -17.69 17.58 10.29
CA GLN A 59 -17.35 18.97 9.92
C GLN A 59 -18.27 19.51 8.81
N GLY A 60 -18.60 18.68 7.81
CA GLY A 60 -19.56 19.06 6.76
C GLY A 60 -20.96 19.36 7.32
N ASN A 61 -21.40 18.53 8.26
CA ASN A 61 -22.68 18.74 8.96
C ASN A 61 -22.66 20.05 9.79
N ASP A 62 -21.54 20.35 10.45
CA ASP A 62 -21.38 21.59 11.20
C ASP A 62 -21.45 22.83 10.29
N TYR A 63 -20.83 22.78 9.11
CA TYR A 63 -20.95 23.88 8.13
C TYR A 63 -22.38 24.07 7.63
N MET A 64 -23.13 23.00 7.39
CA MET A 64 -24.53 23.09 7.00
C MET A 64 -25.39 23.69 8.11
N LYS A 65 -25.17 23.28 9.35
CA LYS A 65 -25.83 23.80 10.53
C LYS A 65 -25.51 25.28 10.72
N GLU A 66 -24.23 25.67 10.66
CA GLU A 66 -23.79 27.07 10.76
C GLU A 66 -24.46 27.95 9.68
N LEU A 67 -24.52 27.44 8.43
CA LEU A 67 -25.19 28.16 7.33
C LEU A 67 -26.66 28.40 7.64
N SER A 68 -27.38 27.36 8.07
CA SER A 68 -28.78 27.43 8.40
C SER A 68 -29.09 28.45 9.55
N GLU A 69 -28.25 28.39 10.60
CA GLU A 69 -28.37 29.30 11.75
C GLU A 69 -28.10 30.75 11.36
N LYS A 70 -27.02 31.01 10.64
CA LYS A 70 -26.66 32.37 10.19
C LYS A 70 -27.67 32.92 9.20
N ASP A 71 -28.18 32.10 8.28
CA ASP A 71 -29.21 32.51 7.33
C ASP A 71 -30.54 32.88 8.05
N SER A 72 -30.95 32.04 9.00
CA SER A 72 -32.15 32.34 9.82
C SER A 72 -32.01 33.64 10.60
N ILE A 73 -30.86 33.90 11.22
CA ILE A 73 -30.59 35.16 11.92
C ILE A 73 -30.62 36.36 10.96
N PHE A 74 -29.98 36.19 9.79
CA PHE A 74 -29.95 37.25 8.77
C PHE A 74 -31.34 37.58 8.25
N GLN A 75 -32.15 36.58 7.94
CA GLN A 75 -33.55 36.80 7.50
C GLN A 75 -34.38 37.56 8.56
N LYS A 76 -34.21 37.18 9.84
CA LYS A 76 -34.96 37.79 10.95
C LYS A 76 -34.54 39.22 11.25
N ASP A 77 -33.25 39.51 11.23
CA ASP A 77 -32.70 40.75 11.77
C ASP A 77 -32.10 41.69 10.72
N SER A 78 -32.10 41.32 9.42
CA SER A 78 -31.47 42.12 8.34
C SER A 78 -32.02 43.56 8.22
N SER A 79 -33.29 43.78 8.56
CA SER A 79 -33.90 45.10 8.57
C SER A 79 -33.35 46.03 9.68
N LYS A 80 -32.79 45.45 10.73
CA LYS A 80 -32.22 46.19 11.87
C LYS A 80 -30.73 46.56 11.66
N TYR A 81 -30.09 45.99 10.65
CA TYR A 81 -28.65 46.22 10.40
C TYR A 81 -28.46 47.52 9.58
N SER A 82 -27.34 48.20 9.84
CA SER A 82 -26.82 49.21 8.93
C SER A 82 -26.54 48.62 7.54
N ALA A 83 -26.51 49.43 6.50
CA ALA A 83 -26.19 48.97 5.15
C ALA A 83 -24.87 48.20 5.10
N THR A 84 -23.80 48.74 5.70
CA THR A 84 -22.49 48.11 5.76
C THR A 84 -22.51 46.76 6.49
N THR A 85 -23.21 46.70 7.63
CA THR A 85 -23.33 45.46 8.41
C THR A 85 -24.07 44.38 7.64
N ARG A 86 -25.12 44.77 6.93
CA ARG A 86 -25.92 43.88 6.10
C ARG A 86 -25.09 43.28 4.97
N ASP A 87 -24.29 44.11 4.29
CA ASP A 87 -23.45 43.65 3.19
C ASP A 87 -22.34 42.70 3.68
N LEU A 88 -21.70 43.01 4.83
CA LEU A 88 -20.72 42.09 5.44
C LEU A 88 -21.36 40.72 5.75
N LYS A 89 -22.51 40.70 6.43
CA LYS A 89 -23.20 39.46 6.78
C LYS A 89 -23.69 38.68 5.54
N ARG A 90 -24.09 39.36 4.49
CA ARG A 90 -24.45 38.73 3.21
C ARG A 90 -23.23 38.05 2.58
N ASN A 91 -22.09 38.75 2.55
CA ASN A 91 -20.85 38.19 2.00
C ASN A 91 -20.39 36.97 2.80
N ASP A 92 -20.50 37.01 4.12
CA ASP A 92 -20.19 35.86 4.99
C ASP A 92 -21.07 34.63 4.68
N LEU A 93 -22.39 34.87 4.47
CA LEU A 93 -23.31 33.81 4.08
C LEU A 93 -22.99 33.23 2.70
N ILE A 94 -22.66 34.10 1.73
CA ILE A 94 -22.24 33.63 0.39
C ILE A 94 -21.00 32.78 0.48
N ALA A 95 -19.98 33.22 1.24
CA ALA A 95 -18.75 32.44 1.42
C ALA A 95 -18.99 31.09 2.09
N LEU A 96 -19.84 31.05 3.13
CA LEU A 96 -20.20 29.82 3.81
C LEU A 96 -21.02 28.87 2.90
N TYR A 97 -21.95 29.44 2.11
CA TYR A 97 -22.71 28.67 1.12
C TYR A 97 -21.78 28.01 0.09
N GLN A 98 -20.82 28.77 -0.46
CA GLN A 98 -19.81 28.22 -1.39
C GLN A 98 -18.97 27.13 -0.74
N LYS A 99 -18.60 27.31 0.54
CA LYS A 99 -17.86 26.30 1.31
C LYS A 99 -18.67 25.02 1.48
N VAL A 100 -19.95 25.11 1.83
CA VAL A 100 -20.85 23.95 1.93
C VAL A 100 -21.00 23.26 0.59
N GLN A 101 -21.21 24.02 -0.49
CA GLN A 101 -21.31 23.47 -1.85
C GLN A 101 -20.05 22.73 -2.30
N GLY A 102 -18.87 23.28 -2.01
CA GLY A 102 -17.58 22.68 -2.39
C GLY A 102 -17.09 21.60 -1.42
N TRP A 103 -17.75 21.40 -0.28
CA TRP A 103 -17.24 20.54 0.78
C TRP A 103 -17.05 19.09 0.36
N ASN A 104 -18.00 18.51 -0.36
CA ASN A 104 -17.89 17.11 -0.81
C ASN A 104 -16.65 16.87 -1.67
N GLN A 105 -16.34 17.78 -2.57
CA GLN A 105 -15.14 17.69 -3.39
C GLN A 105 -13.87 17.84 -2.54
N THR A 106 -13.86 18.81 -1.62
CA THR A 106 -12.76 19.03 -0.68
C THR A 106 -12.54 17.81 0.20
N MET A 107 -13.61 17.21 0.72
CA MET A 107 -13.55 15.99 1.54
C MET A 107 -12.92 14.83 0.76
N GLN A 108 -13.32 14.61 -0.50
CA GLN A 108 -12.72 13.55 -1.33
C GLN A 108 -11.21 13.75 -1.51
N GLN A 109 -10.77 14.98 -1.78
CA GLN A 109 -9.35 15.31 -1.92
C GLN A 109 -8.58 15.06 -0.62
N LEU A 110 -9.15 15.48 0.53
CA LEU A 110 -8.52 15.28 1.85
C LEU A 110 -8.41 13.80 2.19
N VAL A 111 -9.45 12.99 1.92
CA VAL A 111 -9.44 11.54 2.12
C VAL A 111 -8.40 10.88 1.25
N GLN A 112 -8.31 11.26 -0.03
CA GLN A 112 -7.30 10.73 -0.94
C GLN A 112 -5.88 11.06 -0.48
N ALA A 113 -5.63 12.31 -0.08
CA ALA A 113 -4.33 12.73 0.45
C ALA A 113 -3.98 11.95 1.72
N LYS A 114 -4.94 11.77 2.65
CA LYS A 114 -4.74 10.99 3.88
C LYS A 114 -4.48 9.52 3.60
N SER A 115 -5.16 8.93 2.64
CA SER A 115 -4.92 7.56 2.19
C SER A 115 -3.49 7.38 1.69
N GLN A 116 -3.00 8.30 0.86
CA GLN A 116 -1.61 8.26 0.37
C GLN A 116 -0.59 8.43 1.52
N GLU A 117 -0.83 9.38 2.43
CA GLU A 117 0.01 9.57 3.62
C GLU A 117 0.15 8.29 4.45
N LEU A 118 -0.94 7.55 4.62
CA LEU A 118 -0.97 6.34 5.43
C LEU A 118 -0.35 5.13 4.71
N ILE A 119 -0.57 4.97 3.39
CA ILE A 119 -0.14 3.78 2.66
C ILE A 119 1.34 3.82 2.26
N VAL A 120 1.91 5.00 2.01
CA VAL A 120 3.30 5.13 1.55
C VAL A 120 4.31 4.49 2.50
N PRO A 121 4.29 4.75 3.83
CA PRO A 121 5.23 4.11 4.75
C PRO A 121 5.06 2.59 4.82
N ILE A 122 3.84 2.08 4.70
CA ILE A 122 3.54 0.64 4.71
C ILE A 122 4.14 -0.01 3.46
N ARG A 123 3.93 0.60 2.30
CA ARG A 123 4.48 0.14 1.03
C ARG A 123 6.02 0.13 1.05
N ASN A 124 6.62 1.18 1.58
CA ASN A 124 8.07 1.26 1.71
C ASN A 124 8.61 0.15 2.62
N LYS A 125 7.97 -0.11 3.77
CA LYS A 125 8.33 -1.21 4.66
C LYS A 125 8.23 -2.57 3.96
N ALA A 126 7.16 -2.80 3.19
CA ALA A 126 6.99 -4.02 2.41
C ALA A 126 8.13 -4.19 1.40
N TYR A 127 8.44 -3.17 0.59
CA TYR A 127 9.51 -3.23 -0.40
C TYR A 127 10.89 -3.45 0.21
N GLU A 128 11.23 -2.79 1.30
CA GLU A 128 12.51 -3.00 1.98
C GLU A 128 12.62 -4.41 2.56
N THR A 129 11.50 -4.97 3.05
CA THR A 129 11.49 -6.36 3.53
C THR A 129 11.63 -7.36 2.38
N ILE A 130 10.95 -7.12 1.25
CA ILE A 130 11.11 -7.95 0.03
C ILE A 130 12.57 -7.96 -0.43
N LYS A 131 13.22 -6.79 -0.53
CA LYS A 131 14.64 -6.68 -0.89
C LYS A 131 15.55 -7.46 0.07
N THR A 132 15.28 -7.35 1.36
CA THR A 132 16.04 -8.06 2.40
C THR A 132 15.90 -9.57 2.23
N VAL A 133 14.67 -10.09 2.09
CA VAL A 133 14.40 -11.51 1.90
C VAL A 133 15.00 -12.02 0.59
N ALA A 134 14.88 -11.25 -0.49
CA ALA A 134 15.49 -11.59 -1.77
C ALA A 134 17.00 -11.78 -1.65
N LYS A 135 17.68 -10.84 -0.99
CA LYS A 135 19.14 -10.91 -0.75
C LYS A 135 19.52 -12.10 0.13
N GLU A 136 18.80 -12.33 1.23
CA GLU A 136 19.06 -13.43 2.17
C GLU A 136 18.88 -14.82 1.52
N ASN A 137 18.03 -14.94 0.50
CA ASN A 137 17.72 -16.19 -0.19
C ASN A 137 18.33 -16.28 -1.60
N ALA A 138 19.29 -15.41 -1.92
CA ALA A 138 20.01 -15.37 -3.19
C ALA A 138 19.13 -15.23 -4.44
N PHE A 139 17.97 -14.58 -4.32
CA PHE A 139 17.18 -14.19 -5.49
C PHE A 139 17.83 -13.01 -6.20
N THR A 140 18.04 -13.15 -7.52
CA THR A 140 18.58 -12.09 -8.38
C THR A 140 17.49 -11.08 -8.76
N TYR A 141 16.28 -11.58 -8.98
CA TYR A 141 15.10 -10.78 -9.32
C TYR A 141 13.91 -11.27 -8.52
N VAL A 142 13.02 -10.33 -8.17
CA VAL A 142 11.68 -10.61 -7.64
C VAL A 142 10.68 -9.86 -8.51
N LEU A 143 9.74 -10.60 -9.09
CA LEU A 143 8.71 -10.08 -9.98
C LEU A 143 7.39 -9.95 -9.21
N GLU A 144 6.53 -9.05 -9.68
CA GLU A 144 5.15 -9.03 -9.22
C GLU A 144 4.40 -10.27 -9.72
N ALA A 145 3.65 -10.93 -8.83
CA ALA A 145 2.94 -12.18 -9.16
C ALA A 145 2.02 -12.03 -10.38
N GLN A 146 1.41 -10.85 -10.57
CA GLN A 146 0.56 -10.56 -11.72
C GLN A 146 1.30 -10.58 -13.07
N ALA A 147 2.61 -10.42 -13.06
CA ALA A 147 3.44 -10.50 -14.26
C ALA A 147 3.89 -11.93 -14.60
N VAL A 148 3.61 -12.89 -13.72
CA VAL A 148 4.03 -14.29 -13.84
C VAL A 148 2.81 -15.15 -14.17
N LEU A 149 2.69 -15.61 -15.43
CA LEU A 149 1.58 -16.47 -15.83
C LEU A 149 1.68 -17.88 -15.25
N VAL A 150 2.90 -18.42 -15.17
CA VAL A 150 3.21 -19.73 -14.60
C VAL A 150 4.55 -19.64 -13.90
N GLY A 151 4.59 -20.04 -12.65
CA GLY A 151 5.83 -20.08 -11.86
C GLY A 151 5.83 -21.29 -10.91
N PRO A 152 7.02 -21.87 -10.61
CA PRO A 152 7.12 -22.91 -9.61
C PRO A 152 6.67 -22.37 -8.24
N PRO A 153 5.89 -23.15 -7.45
CA PRO A 153 5.43 -22.71 -6.13
C PRO A 153 6.60 -22.39 -5.16
N GLY A 154 7.76 -23.01 -5.36
CA GLY A 154 8.95 -22.75 -4.55
C GLY A 154 9.63 -21.40 -4.77
N ASP A 155 9.22 -20.68 -5.83
CA ASP A 155 9.75 -19.35 -6.15
C ASP A 155 8.81 -18.22 -5.67
N ASP A 156 7.66 -18.56 -5.08
CA ASP A 156 6.82 -17.61 -4.34
C ASP A 156 7.46 -17.29 -3.00
N ILE A 157 7.85 -16.03 -2.82
CA ILE A 157 8.51 -15.58 -1.60
C ILE A 157 7.57 -14.92 -0.59
N LEU A 158 6.26 -14.93 -0.83
CA LEU A 158 5.28 -14.26 0.02
C LEU A 158 5.33 -14.76 1.47
N SER A 159 5.38 -16.07 1.67
CA SER A 159 5.47 -16.68 3.01
C SER A 159 6.77 -16.33 3.72
N LEU A 160 7.89 -16.26 2.99
CA LEU A 160 9.18 -15.83 3.55
C LEU A 160 9.13 -14.39 4.03
N VAL A 161 8.51 -13.51 3.24
CA VAL A 161 8.37 -12.08 3.58
C VAL A 161 7.40 -11.88 4.74
N LYS A 162 6.25 -12.57 4.75
CA LYS A 162 5.30 -12.57 5.88
C LYS A 162 5.98 -13.02 7.17
N LYS A 163 6.77 -14.09 7.12
CA LYS A 163 7.56 -14.58 8.26
C LYS A 163 8.56 -13.53 8.75
N LYS A 164 9.25 -12.86 7.84
CA LYS A 164 10.23 -11.79 8.18
C LYS A 164 9.56 -10.60 8.85
N LEU A 165 8.32 -10.26 8.45
CA LEU A 165 7.49 -9.22 9.06
C LEU A 165 6.83 -9.66 10.38
N GLY A 166 6.95 -10.94 10.77
CA GLY A 166 6.28 -11.48 11.96
C GLY A 166 4.76 -11.64 11.80
N ILE A 167 4.27 -11.66 10.55
CA ILE A 167 2.86 -11.87 10.23
C ILE A 167 2.57 -13.36 10.36
N LYS A 168 1.61 -13.72 11.23
CA LYS A 168 1.17 -15.11 11.36
C LYS A 168 0.44 -15.53 10.09
N GLU A 169 0.84 -16.65 9.49
CA GLU A 169 0.08 -17.23 8.40
C GLU A 169 -1.28 -17.70 8.95
N THR A 170 -2.34 -17.05 8.52
CA THR A 170 -3.67 -17.68 8.63
C THR A 170 -3.68 -18.77 7.57
N PRO A 171 -3.96 -20.05 7.92
CA PRO A 171 -4.01 -21.12 6.92
C PRO A 171 -4.95 -20.68 5.80
N ALA A 172 -4.44 -20.59 4.57
CA ALA A 172 -5.25 -20.32 3.41
C ALA A 172 -6.39 -21.36 3.40
N ALA A 173 -7.63 -20.91 3.47
CA ALA A 173 -8.76 -21.79 3.26
C ALA A 173 -8.55 -22.45 1.89
N ALA A 174 -8.28 -23.75 1.89
CA ALA A 174 -8.17 -24.54 0.66
C ALA A 174 -9.38 -24.22 -0.21
N PRO A 175 -9.20 -23.99 -1.53
CA PRO A 175 -10.32 -23.75 -2.40
C PRO A 175 -11.28 -24.94 -2.28
N ALA A 176 -12.47 -24.68 -1.77
CA ALA A 176 -13.53 -25.69 -1.67
C ALA A 176 -13.88 -26.11 -3.10
N ILE A 177 -13.34 -27.25 -3.54
CA ILE A 177 -13.74 -27.92 -4.75
C ILE A 177 -15.20 -28.33 -4.53
N LYS A 178 -16.14 -27.54 -5.05
CA LYS A 178 -17.55 -27.97 -5.13
C LYS A 178 -17.61 -29.15 -6.04
N PRO A 179 -18.10 -30.34 -5.57
CA PRO A 179 -18.32 -31.44 -6.46
C PRO A 179 -19.42 -31.03 -7.45
N LYS A 180 -19.15 -31.17 -8.76
CA LYS A 180 -20.14 -31.09 -9.83
C LYS A 180 -21.13 -32.24 -9.64
N GLN A 181 -22.37 -31.92 -9.33
CA GLN A 181 -23.52 -32.80 -9.57
C GLN A 181 -23.95 -32.71 -11.03
#